data_fe986139ff392c031eaeb2064635e390
#
_entry.id   fe986139ff392c031eaeb2064635e390
#
_cell.length_a   1.000
_cell.length_b   1.000
_cell.length_c   1.000
_cell.angle_alpha   90.00
_cell.angle_beta   90.00
_cell.angle_gamma   90.00
#
_symmetry.space_group_name_H-M   'P 1'
#
loop_
_entity.id
_entity.type
_entity.pdbx_description
1 polymer ?
#
loop_
_entity_poly.entity_id
_entity_poly.type
_entity_poly.pdbx_seq_one_letter_code
_entity_poly.pdbx_strand_id
1 'polypeptide(L)'
;PTPFSNEEEAFRAAEATYRAYVDALNQVDLADPATFEPLLRVTTGDARKAVRETFRQMHDDQLAVRGESRVTLVEVQSASPGDRIELATCVFVGDVELEDSTGNSVVAKGRQDYQALTVEMVRSPAAGSGWLIANFNGRVGQPRCGS
;
A
#
# COMPACT_ATOMS: atom_id res chain seq x y z
N PRO A 1 -24.74 -11.90 7.58
CA PRO A 1 -23.74 -12.92 7.23
C PRO A 1 -22.48 -12.28 6.69
N THR A 2 -21.34 -12.89 7.00
CA THR A 2 -20.05 -12.44 6.49
C THR A 2 -19.88 -12.95 5.05
N PRO A 3 -19.25 -12.17 4.14
CA PRO A 3 -18.95 -12.63 2.81
C PRO A 3 -17.86 -13.72 2.79
N PHE A 4 -17.24 -13.97 3.93
CA PHE A 4 -16.18 -14.99 4.04
C PHE A 4 -16.71 -16.19 4.79
N SER A 5 -16.40 -17.39 4.28
CA SER A 5 -16.86 -18.62 4.91
C SER A 5 -16.06 -18.97 6.16
N ASN A 6 -14.81 -18.45 6.26
CA ASN A 6 -13.99 -18.70 7.44
C ASN A 6 -12.88 -17.66 7.53
N GLU A 7 -12.13 -17.72 8.63
CA GLU A 7 -11.06 -16.77 8.93
C GLU A 7 -9.93 -16.83 7.90
N GLU A 8 -9.57 -18.01 7.47
CA GLU A 8 -8.51 -18.18 6.47
C GLU A 8 -8.86 -17.49 5.15
N GLU A 9 -10.11 -17.64 4.72
CA GLU A 9 -10.57 -16.97 3.50
C GLU A 9 -10.52 -15.45 3.66
N ALA A 10 -10.93 -14.95 4.83
CA ALA A 10 -10.87 -13.51 5.12
C ALA A 10 -9.44 -12.99 5.07
N PHE A 11 -8.49 -13.75 5.62
CA PHE A 11 -7.07 -13.36 5.61
C PHE A 11 -6.52 -13.34 4.19
N ARG A 12 -6.87 -14.33 3.38
CA ARG A 12 -6.42 -14.36 1.97
C ARG A 12 -6.99 -13.18 1.19
N ALA A 13 -8.24 -12.80 1.45
CA ALA A 13 -8.85 -11.66 0.78
C ALA A 13 -8.17 -10.36 1.20
N ALA A 14 -7.81 -10.21 2.48
CA ALA A 14 -7.09 -9.03 2.97
C ALA A 14 -5.71 -8.93 2.32
N GLU A 15 -4.98 -10.04 2.28
CA GLU A 15 -3.67 -10.07 1.63
C GLU A 15 -3.79 -9.72 0.15
N ALA A 16 -4.78 -10.29 -0.54
CA ALA A 16 -4.99 -10.01 -1.97
C ALA A 16 -5.31 -8.53 -2.19
N THR A 17 -6.05 -7.90 -1.29
CA THR A 17 -6.35 -6.47 -1.37
C THR A 17 -5.08 -5.64 -1.26
N TYR A 18 -4.20 -5.99 -0.32
CA TYR A 18 -2.93 -5.27 -0.16
C TYR A 18 -2.05 -5.45 -1.41
N ARG A 19 -1.97 -6.67 -1.95
CA ARG A 19 -1.17 -6.91 -3.15
C ARG A 19 -1.74 -6.16 -4.35
N ALA A 20 -3.06 -6.08 -4.46
CA ALA A 20 -3.71 -5.31 -5.52
C ALA A 20 -3.38 -3.81 -5.38
N TYR A 21 -3.28 -3.30 -4.14
CA TYR A 21 -2.86 -1.93 -3.90
C TYR A 21 -1.44 -1.69 -4.45
N VAL A 22 -0.50 -2.59 -4.15
CA VAL A 22 0.88 -2.44 -4.62
C VAL A 22 0.96 -2.57 -6.15
N ASP A 23 0.18 -3.49 -6.74
CA ASP A 23 0.12 -3.61 -8.20
C ASP A 23 -0.39 -2.32 -8.84
N ALA A 24 -1.42 -1.71 -8.24
CA ALA A 24 -1.94 -0.43 -8.73
C ALA A 24 -0.92 0.69 -8.55
N LEU A 25 -0.17 0.65 -7.43
CA LEU A 25 0.90 1.61 -7.17
C LEU A 25 1.95 1.55 -8.29
N ASN A 26 2.28 0.35 -8.75
CA ASN A 26 3.25 0.14 -9.81
C ASN A 26 2.74 0.59 -11.19
N GLN A 27 1.44 0.86 -11.32
CA GLN A 27 0.84 1.35 -12.55
C GLN A 27 0.62 2.87 -12.54
N VAL A 28 0.97 3.54 -11.44
CA VAL A 28 0.77 4.98 -11.33
C VAL A 28 1.67 5.74 -12.30
N ASP A 29 1.06 6.65 -13.05
CA ASP A 29 1.74 7.65 -13.85
C ASP A 29 1.45 8.99 -13.19
N LEU A 30 2.46 9.60 -12.59
CA LEU A 30 2.26 10.83 -11.83
C LEU A 30 1.79 12.00 -12.71
N ALA A 31 2.02 11.92 -14.01
CA ALA A 31 1.51 12.93 -14.94
C ALA A 31 0.01 12.77 -15.21
N ASP A 32 -0.53 11.60 -14.93
CA ASP A 32 -1.94 11.29 -15.21
C ASP A 32 -2.68 10.92 -13.93
N PRO A 33 -3.40 11.88 -13.31
CA PRO A 33 -4.12 11.62 -12.06
C PRO A 33 -5.19 10.52 -12.15
N ALA A 34 -5.66 10.18 -13.34
CA ALA A 34 -6.61 9.08 -13.48
C ALA A 34 -6.01 7.76 -13.02
N THR A 35 -4.69 7.61 -13.07
CA THR A 35 -4.02 6.39 -12.61
C THR A 35 -4.01 6.25 -11.09
N PHE A 36 -4.40 7.30 -10.34
CA PHE A 36 -4.49 7.24 -8.89
C PHE A 36 -5.78 6.57 -8.42
N GLU A 37 -6.80 6.52 -9.26
CA GLU A 37 -8.12 5.98 -8.89
C GLU A 37 -8.07 4.55 -8.34
N PRO A 38 -7.33 3.61 -8.94
CA PRO A 38 -7.28 2.27 -8.37
C PRO A 38 -6.76 2.23 -6.94
N LEU A 39 -5.84 3.13 -6.58
CA LEU A 39 -5.35 3.24 -5.19
C LEU A 39 -6.45 3.74 -4.27
N LEU A 40 -7.21 4.73 -4.72
CA LEU A 40 -8.27 5.32 -3.92
C LEU A 40 -9.42 4.34 -3.68
N ARG A 41 -9.67 3.45 -4.65
CA ARG A 41 -10.75 2.46 -4.52
C ARG A 41 -10.51 1.42 -3.44
N VAL A 42 -9.25 1.15 -3.10
CA VAL A 42 -8.93 0.12 -2.11
C VAL A 42 -8.52 0.71 -0.76
N THR A 43 -8.64 2.03 -0.61
CA THR A 43 -8.28 2.73 0.62
C THR A 43 -9.49 3.47 1.19
N THR A 44 -9.43 3.77 2.48
CA THR A 44 -10.44 4.57 3.17
C THR A 44 -9.76 5.36 4.29
N GLY A 45 -10.48 6.29 4.89
CA GLY A 45 -9.99 7.05 6.04
C GLY A 45 -8.65 7.71 5.82
N ASP A 46 -7.75 7.55 6.79
CA ASP A 46 -6.44 8.19 6.77
C ASP A 46 -5.56 7.69 5.63
N ALA A 47 -5.67 6.42 5.27
CA ALA A 47 -4.89 5.87 4.15
C ALA A 47 -5.30 6.55 2.84
N ARG A 48 -6.60 6.70 2.61
CA ARG A 48 -7.11 7.35 1.39
C ARG A 48 -6.69 8.80 1.33
N LYS A 49 -6.79 9.49 2.46
CA LYS A 49 -6.37 10.89 2.54
C LYS A 49 -4.89 11.04 2.23
N ALA A 50 -4.06 10.18 2.82
CA ALA A 50 -2.61 10.21 2.60
C ALA A 50 -2.26 9.93 1.13
N VAL A 51 -2.90 8.94 0.52
CA VAL A 51 -2.68 8.64 -0.90
C VAL A 51 -3.04 9.84 -1.75
N ARG A 52 -4.22 10.40 -1.51
CA ARG A 52 -4.69 11.54 -2.30
C ARG A 52 -3.74 12.72 -2.20
N GLU A 53 -3.32 13.08 -0.99
CA GLU A 53 -2.43 14.22 -0.77
C GLU A 53 -1.05 13.98 -1.34
N THR A 54 -0.48 12.80 -1.11
CA THR A 54 0.88 12.48 -1.56
C THR A 54 0.98 12.48 -3.08
N PHE A 55 0.05 11.81 -3.75
CA PHE A 55 0.14 11.72 -5.21
C PHE A 55 -0.23 13.03 -5.89
N ARG A 56 -1.14 13.82 -5.29
CA ARG A 56 -1.40 15.16 -5.80
C ARG A 56 -0.15 16.03 -5.71
N GLN A 57 0.56 15.98 -4.56
CA GLN A 57 1.76 16.78 -4.38
C GLN A 57 2.84 16.38 -5.38
N MET A 58 3.03 15.08 -5.58
CA MET A 58 3.99 14.59 -6.55
C MET A 58 3.64 15.01 -7.98
N HIS A 59 2.35 15.01 -8.30
CA HIS A 59 1.88 15.48 -9.60
C HIS A 59 2.16 16.97 -9.77
N ASP A 60 1.84 17.77 -8.74
CA ASP A 60 2.06 19.22 -8.79
C ASP A 60 3.54 19.58 -8.88
N ASP A 61 4.38 18.77 -8.26
CA ASP A 61 5.84 18.96 -8.30
C ASP A 61 6.47 18.40 -9.58
N GLN A 62 5.66 17.86 -10.47
CA GLN A 62 6.10 17.32 -11.77
C GLN A 62 7.13 16.19 -11.60
N LEU A 63 6.95 15.36 -10.59
CA LEU A 63 7.82 14.22 -10.38
C LEU A 63 7.44 13.08 -11.31
N ALA A 64 8.43 12.22 -11.61
CA ALA A 64 8.21 10.98 -12.34
C ALA A 64 8.72 9.82 -11.50
N VAL A 65 8.00 8.71 -11.52
CA VAL A 65 8.41 7.50 -10.81
C VAL A 65 8.87 6.47 -11.81
N ARG A 66 9.96 5.76 -11.47
CA ARG A 66 10.50 4.66 -12.26
C ARG A 66 10.73 3.47 -11.36
N GLY A 67 10.66 2.28 -11.95
CA GLY A 67 10.87 1.04 -11.21
C GLY A 67 9.62 0.59 -10.48
N GLU A 68 9.71 -0.59 -9.89
CA GLU A 68 8.55 -1.20 -9.26
C GLU A 68 8.85 -1.57 -7.82
N SER A 69 7.80 -1.46 -6.98
CA SER A 69 7.80 -1.98 -5.62
C SER A 69 7.42 -3.45 -5.66
N ARG A 70 8.04 -4.27 -4.80
CA ARG A 70 7.73 -5.70 -4.72
C ARG A 70 7.37 -6.08 -3.29
N VAL A 71 6.22 -6.71 -3.11
CA VAL A 71 5.84 -7.24 -1.80
C VAL A 71 6.67 -8.50 -1.55
N THR A 72 7.43 -8.51 -0.45
CA THR A 72 8.26 -9.65 -0.10
C THR A 72 7.72 -10.43 1.09
N LEU A 73 6.82 -9.83 1.87
CA LEU A 73 6.22 -10.50 3.01
C LEU A 73 4.87 -9.88 3.34
N VAL A 74 3.88 -10.72 3.63
CA VAL A 74 2.61 -10.32 4.21
C VAL A 74 2.23 -11.34 5.26
N GLU A 75 2.01 -10.89 6.51
CA GLU A 75 1.57 -11.76 7.62
C GLU A 75 0.48 -11.07 8.41
N VAL A 76 -0.50 -11.83 8.84
CA VAL A 76 -1.52 -11.31 9.74
C VAL A 76 -0.89 -11.18 11.12
N GLN A 77 -0.90 -9.96 11.68
CA GLN A 77 -0.39 -9.71 13.04
C GLN A 77 -1.48 -9.77 14.08
N SER A 78 -2.64 -9.22 13.76
CA SER A 78 -3.77 -9.29 14.67
C SER A 78 -5.06 -9.23 13.85
N ALA A 79 -6.13 -9.73 14.43
CA ALA A 79 -7.43 -9.70 13.79
C ALA A 79 -8.52 -9.63 14.86
N SER A 80 -9.47 -8.73 14.65
CA SER A 80 -10.71 -8.69 15.41
C SER A 80 -11.76 -9.39 14.57
N PRO A 81 -12.43 -10.39 15.09
CA PRO A 81 -13.35 -11.19 14.28
C PRO A 81 -14.35 -10.33 13.52
N GLY A 82 -14.34 -10.46 12.20
CA GLY A 82 -15.32 -9.84 11.34
C GLY A 82 -15.10 -8.39 10.96
N ASP A 83 -14.19 -7.66 11.64
CA ASP A 83 -14.11 -6.22 11.48
C ASP A 83 -12.78 -5.67 10.99
N ARG A 84 -11.69 -6.18 11.51
CA ARG A 84 -10.39 -5.52 11.33
C ARG A 84 -9.27 -6.53 11.30
N ILE A 85 -8.30 -6.27 10.43
CA ILE A 85 -7.08 -7.07 10.33
C ILE A 85 -5.91 -6.10 10.29
N GLU A 86 -4.84 -6.44 11.00
CA GLU A 86 -3.56 -5.75 10.83
C GLU A 86 -2.60 -6.72 10.16
N LEU A 87 -2.00 -6.26 9.07
CA LEU A 87 -1.00 -7.01 8.34
C LEU A 87 0.37 -6.41 8.61
N ALA A 88 1.37 -7.26 8.84
CA ALA A 88 2.76 -6.84 8.78
C ALA A 88 3.23 -7.08 7.35
N THR A 89 3.77 -6.06 6.71
CA THR A 89 4.22 -6.18 5.34
C THR A 89 5.66 -5.74 5.19
N CYS A 90 6.31 -6.30 4.19
CA CYS A 90 7.63 -5.86 3.74
C CYS A 90 7.53 -5.61 2.24
N VAL A 91 8.00 -4.44 1.82
CA VAL A 91 7.99 -4.07 0.41
C VAL A 91 9.40 -3.66 0.03
N PHE A 92 9.95 -4.31 -1.00
CA PHE A 92 11.24 -3.91 -1.54
C PHE A 92 11.03 -2.72 -2.47
N VAL A 93 11.70 -1.61 -2.18
CA VAL A 93 11.58 -0.38 -2.95
C VAL A 93 12.94 0.06 -3.50
N GLY A 94 13.96 -0.79 -3.40
CA GLY A 94 15.31 -0.45 -3.83
C GLY A 94 15.43 -0.08 -5.31
N ASP A 95 14.52 -0.58 -6.14
CA ASP A 95 14.51 -0.29 -7.58
C ASP A 95 13.65 0.93 -7.93
N VAL A 96 12.97 1.53 -6.95
CA VAL A 96 12.08 2.66 -7.21
C VAL A 96 12.86 3.96 -7.18
N GLU A 97 12.75 4.73 -8.25
CA GLU A 97 13.35 6.06 -8.36
C GLU A 97 12.26 7.10 -8.53
N LEU A 98 12.47 8.26 -7.91
CA LEU A 98 11.65 9.45 -8.12
C LEU A 98 12.55 10.54 -8.67
N GLU A 99 12.14 11.15 -9.76
CA GLU A 99 12.93 12.19 -10.43
C GLU A 99 12.10 13.46 -10.60
N ASP A 100 12.76 14.60 -10.51
CA ASP A 100 12.09 15.88 -10.80
C ASP A 100 12.07 16.13 -12.32
N SER A 101 11.51 17.27 -12.72
CA SER A 101 11.36 17.60 -14.15
C SER A 101 12.68 17.78 -14.88
N THR A 102 13.78 17.92 -14.16
CA THR A 102 15.12 18.06 -14.76
C THR A 102 15.86 16.71 -14.80
N GLY A 103 15.24 15.64 -14.33
CA GLY A 103 15.82 14.30 -14.32
C GLY A 103 16.68 14.00 -13.10
N ASN A 104 16.69 14.87 -12.10
CA ASN A 104 17.44 14.65 -10.87
C ASN A 104 16.62 13.83 -9.88
N SER A 105 17.28 12.89 -9.20
CA SER A 105 16.63 12.07 -8.18
C SER A 105 16.24 12.93 -6.98
N VAL A 106 15.01 12.75 -6.50
CA VAL A 106 14.53 13.36 -5.26
C VAL A 106 14.40 12.33 -4.13
N VAL A 107 14.90 11.12 -4.36
CA VAL A 107 14.91 10.08 -3.33
C VAL A 107 15.93 10.48 -2.26
N ALA A 108 15.54 10.37 -0.99
CA ALA A 108 16.44 10.72 0.12
C ALA A 108 17.66 9.81 0.11
N LYS A 109 18.83 10.42 0.38
CA LYS A 109 20.06 9.66 0.55
C LYS A 109 19.89 8.75 1.77
N GLY A 110 20.31 7.49 1.63
CA GLY A 110 20.18 6.55 2.73
C GLY A 110 18.78 5.94 2.88
N ARG A 111 17.89 6.17 1.88
CA ARG A 111 16.59 5.49 1.91
C ARG A 111 16.81 3.98 2.03
N GLN A 112 16.06 3.35 2.93
CA GLN A 112 16.12 1.90 3.10
C GLN A 112 15.57 1.21 1.87
N ASP A 113 16.14 0.05 1.51
CA ASP A 113 15.66 -0.73 0.37
C ASP A 113 14.31 -1.39 0.66
N TYR A 114 13.99 -1.59 1.92
CA TYR A 114 12.72 -2.20 2.33
C TYR A 114 11.92 -1.25 3.18
N GLN A 115 10.60 -1.23 2.93
CA GLN A 115 9.66 -0.55 3.81
C GLN A 115 8.96 -1.61 4.64
N ALA A 116 9.04 -1.46 5.97
CA ALA A 116 8.34 -2.31 6.91
C ALA A 116 7.11 -1.55 7.38
N LEU A 117 5.93 -2.10 7.15
CA LEU A 117 4.68 -1.42 7.47
C LEU A 117 3.75 -2.32 8.27
N THR A 118 2.91 -1.69 9.10
CA THR A 118 1.69 -2.28 9.61
C THR A 118 0.56 -1.67 8.79
N VAL A 119 -0.23 -2.52 8.16
CA VAL A 119 -1.34 -2.10 7.31
C VAL A 119 -2.64 -2.49 8.01
N GLU A 120 -3.42 -1.48 8.37
CA GLU A 120 -4.71 -1.72 9.00
C GLU A 120 -5.78 -1.81 7.94
N MET A 121 -6.55 -2.90 7.97
CA MET A 121 -7.62 -3.12 7.01
C MET A 121 -8.95 -3.26 7.75
N VAL A 122 -9.98 -2.68 7.17
CA VAL A 122 -11.33 -2.72 7.74
C VAL A 122 -12.29 -3.38 6.77
N ARG A 123 -13.28 -4.06 7.34
CA ARG A 123 -14.33 -4.70 6.54
C ARG A 123 -15.14 -3.65 5.79
N SER A 124 -15.39 -3.94 4.53
CA SER A 124 -16.25 -3.14 3.70
C SER A 124 -17.00 -4.06 2.75
N PRO A 125 -18.23 -4.46 3.11
CA PRO A 125 -19.01 -5.37 2.25
C PRO A 125 -19.25 -4.83 0.85
N ALA A 126 -19.21 -3.48 0.69
CA ALA A 126 -19.40 -2.86 -0.62
C ALA A 126 -18.15 -2.93 -1.49
N ALA A 127 -16.97 -3.20 -0.91
CA ALA A 127 -15.74 -3.37 -1.68
C ALA A 127 -15.72 -4.76 -2.30
N GLY A 128 -15.20 -4.88 -3.52
CA GLY A 128 -15.16 -6.15 -4.22
C GLY A 128 -14.43 -7.26 -3.47
N SER A 129 -13.37 -6.90 -2.73
CA SER A 129 -12.61 -7.86 -1.93
C SER A 129 -13.16 -8.05 -0.52
N GLY A 130 -14.09 -7.19 -0.08
CA GLY A 130 -14.59 -7.19 1.28
C GLY A 130 -13.74 -6.40 2.27
N TRP A 131 -12.62 -5.83 1.83
CA TRP A 131 -11.69 -5.10 2.68
C TRP A 131 -11.25 -3.79 2.03
N LEU A 132 -10.96 -2.79 2.88
CA LEU A 132 -10.31 -1.55 2.47
C LEU A 132 -9.14 -1.29 3.40
N ILE A 133 -8.10 -0.67 2.87
CA ILE A 133 -6.94 -0.25 3.67
C ILE A 133 -7.29 1.06 4.35
N ALA A 134 -7.19 1.09 5.68
CA ALA A 134 -7.55 2.27 6.47
C ALA A 134 -6.33 3.05 6.96
N ASN A 135 -5.21 2.38 7.18
CA ASN A 135 -3.98 3.03 7.65
C ASN A 135 -2.74 2.29 7.20
N PHE A 136 -1.68 3.08 6.99
CA PHE A 136 -0.32 2.58 6.81
C PHE A 136 0.52 3.18 7.92
N ASN A 137 1.25 2.36 8.66
CA ASN A 137 2.14 2.83 9.72
C ASN A 137 3.51 2.18 9.58
N GLY A 138 4.58 2.95 9.82
CA GLY A 138 5.90 2.38 9.87
C GLY A 138 6.01 1.37 11.00
N ARG A 139 6.80 0.35 10.82
CA ARG A 139 6.91 -0.76 11.78
C ARG A 139 8.37 -1.04 12.11
N VAL A 140 8.63 -1.32 13.38
CA VAL A 140 9.93 -1.79 13.85
C VAL A 140 9.76 -3.18 14.45
N GLY A 141 10.84 -3.95 14.49
CA GLY A 141 10.79 -5.30 15.09
C GLY A 141 10.36 -6.37 14.10
N GLN A 142 9.90 -7.48 14.65
CA GLN A 142 9.55 -8.65 13.86
C GLN A 142 8.16 -8.51 13.24
N PRO A 143 7.93 -9.10 12.05
CA PRO A 143 8.93 -9.71 11.18
C PRO A 143 9.80 -8.63 10.52
N ARG A 144 11.10 -8.87 10.49
CA ARG A 144 12.02 -7.91 9.87
C ARG A 144 11.98 -8.02 8.37
N CYS A 145 12.27 -6.90 7.69
CA CYS A 145 12.30 -6.84 6.24
C CYS A 145 13.73 -6.89 5.75
N GLY A 146 13.93 -7.64 4.67
CA GLY A 146 15.24 -7.81 4.09
C GLY A 146 16.06 -8.87 4.81
N SER A 147 17.32 -8.98 4.43
CA SER A 147 18.23 -9.96 5.01
C SER A 147 19.47 -9.30 5.52
#